data_56e3cc4d100834e28b8d8a91f697233e
#
_entry.id   56e3cc4d100834e28b8d8a91f697233e
#
_cell.length_a   1.000
_cell.length_b   1.000
_cell.length_c   1.000
_cell.angle_alpha   90.00
_cell.angle_beta   90.00
_cell.angle_gamma   90.00
#
_symmetry.space_group_name_H-M   'P 1'
#
loop_
_entity.id
_entity.type
_entity.pdbx_description
1 polymer ?
#
loop_
_entity_poly.entity_id
_entity_poly.type
_entity_poly.pdbx_seq_one_letter_code
_entity_poly.pdbx_strand_id
1 'polypeptide(L)'
;MLAYYGLFALQHRGQESAGIVTAEPEEKTFHTHKGMGLVSQVFKPRDLEKLKGSRAIGHVRYSTTGSSTLKNAQPFVVDTARGQLAIAHNGNLVNAAALRSELEEKGSIFQTTVDSEIVLHLLAQPSSAGGGIAALRRLQGAFSIVLMGESEIIGFRDPHGFRPLCIG
;
A
#
# COMPACT_ATOMS: atom_id res chain seq x y z
N MET A 1 -9.83 8.11 -12.98
CA MET A 1 -10.28 7.22 -14.08
C MET A 1 -9.16 6.28 -14.56
N LEU A 2 -7.92 6.76 -14.83
CA LEU A 2 -6.80 5.90 -15.28
C LEU A 2 -6.50 4.74 -14.34
N ALA A 3 -6.45 4.97 -13.02
CA ALA A 3 -6.20 3.92 -12.04
C ALA A 3 -7.23 2.77 -12.11
N TYR A 4 -8.50 3.08 -12.32
CA TYR A 4 -9.55 2.06 -12.49
C TYR A 4 -9.26 1.17 -13.71
N TYR A 5 -8.97 1.77 -14.88
CA TYR A 5 -8.67 0.99 -16.08
C TYR A 5 -7.37 0.18 -15.94
N GLY A 6 -6.37 0.75 -15.26
CA GLY A 6 -5.13 0.03 -14.92
C GLY A 6 -5.41 -1.21 -14.07
N LEU A 7 -6.21 -1.08 -13.01
CA LEU A 7 -6.58 -2.22 -12.17
C LEU A 7 -7.45 -3.23 -12.93
N PHE A 8 -8.36 -2.76 -13.79
CA PHE A 8 -9.18 -3.65 -14.61
C PHE A 8 -8.32 -4.49 -15.56
N ALA A 9 -7.32 -3.89 -16.20
CA ALA A 9 -6.35 -4.59 -17.02
C ALA A 9 -5.51 -5.60 -16.22
N LEU A 10 -5.22 -5.29 -14.95
CA LEU A 10 -4.46 -6.15 -14.02
C LEU A 10 -5.33 -7.15 -13.26
N GLN A 11 -6.62 -7.25 -13.54
CA GLN A 11 -7.56 -8.11 -12.81
C GLN A 11 -7.13 -9.57 -12.72
N HIS A 12 -6.44 -10.08 -13.75
CA HIS A 12 -5.91 -11.44 -13.79
C HIS A 12 -4.82 -11.69 -12.73
N ARG A 13 -4.28 -10.65 -12.11
CA ARG A 13 -3.26 -10.73 -11.06
C ARG A 13 -3.84 -10.73 -9.65
N GLY A 14 -5.14 -10.45 -9.49
CA GLY A 14 -5.80 -10.49 -8.19
C GLY A 14 -7.30 -10.31 -8.32
N GLN A 15 -8.07 -11.21 -7.72
CA GLN A 15 -9.52 -11.27 -7.82
C GLN A 15 -10.23 -11.24 -6.46
N GLU A 16 -9.47 -11.16 -5.38
CA GLU A 16 -9.99 -11.23 -4.02
C GLU A 16 -10.51 -9.89 -3.53
N SER A 17 -9.74 -8.83 -3.76
CA SER A 17 -10.13 -7.47 -3.43
C SER A 17 -9.48 -6.47 -4.37
N ALA A 18 -10.08 -5.29 -4.47
CA ALA A 18 -9.55 -4.16 -5.21
C ALA A 18 -9.68 -2.88 -4.40
N GLY A 19 -8.74 -1.95 -4.58
CA GLY A 19 -8.77 -0.65 -3.93
C GLY A 19 -8.03 0.40 -4.72
N ILE A 20 -8.49 1.64 -4.59
CA ILE A 20 -7.86 2.85 -5.12
C ILE A 20 -7.82 3.89 -4.01
N VAL A 21 -6.69 4.57 -3.92
CA VAL A 21 -6.51 5.78 -3.12
C VAL A 21 -6.09 6.89 -4.06
N THR A 22 -6.73 8.04 -3.94
CA THR A 22 -6.40 9.24 -4.72
C THR A 22 -6.03 10.39 -3.80
N ALA A 23 -5.25 11.33 -4.33
CA ALA A 23 -4.85 12.55 -3.64
C ALA A 23 -4.86 13.73 -4.61
N GLU A 24 -5.31 14.89 -4.11
CA GLU A 24 -5.16 16.18 -4.77
C GLU A 24 -3.97 16.90 -4.12
N PRO A 25 -3.08 17.54 -4.91
CA PRO A 25 -1.89 18.23 -4.37
C PRO A 25 -2.21 19.29 -3.31
N GLU A 26 -3.36 19.94 -3.43
CA GLU A 26 -3.80 21.03 -2.55
C GLU A 26 -4.61 20.56 -1.34
N GLU A 27 -5.13 19.34 -1.39
CA GLU A 27 -5.90 18.73 -0.30
C GLU A 27 -4.98 17.79 0.51
N LYS A 28 -4.94 17.98 1.82
CA LYS A 28 -4.18 17.09 2.73
C LYS A 28 -4.90 15.78 3.03
N THR A 29 -5.99 15.50 2.31
CA THR A 29 -6.85 14.34 2.56
C THR A 29 -6.83 13.39 1.37
N PHE A 30 -6.64 12.11 1.65
CA PHE A 30 -6.74 11.05 0.64
C PHE A 30 -8.18 10.55 0.54
N HIS A 31 -8.64 10.35 -0.68
CA HIS A 31 -9.91 9.69 -0.96
C HIS A 31 -9.65 8.21 -1.20
N THR A 32 -10.36 7.37 -0.47
CA THR A 32 -10.16 5.91 -0.52
C THR A 32 -11.46 5.19 -0.84
N HIS A 33 -11.41 4.26 -1.78
CA HIS A 33 -12.45 3.26 -1.98
C HIS A 33 -11.81 1.90 -2.19
N LYS A 34 -12.27 0.90 -1.44
CA LYS A 34 -11.81 -0.49 -1.55
C LYS A 34 -12.90 -1.46 -1.15
N GLY A 35 -12.86 -2.67 -1.69
CA GLY A 35 -13.84 -3.71 -1.42
C GLY A 35 -13.34 -5.09 -1.76
N MET A 36 -14.10 -6.09 -1.31
CA MET A 36 -13.87 -7.48 -1.69
C MET A 36 -14.51 -7.76 -3.04
N GLY A 37 -13.83 -8.51 -3.90
CA GLY A 37 -14.30 -8.91 -5.22
C GLY A 37 -13.53 -8.26 -6.37
N LEU A 38 -14.08 -8.41 -7.56
CA LEU A 38 -13.49 -7.92 -8.81
C LEU A 38 -13.58 -6.38 -8.90
N VAL A 39 -12.67 -5.78 -9.67
CA VAL A 39 -12.63 -4.33 -9.89
C VAL A 39 -14.00 -3.78 -10.33
N SER A 40 -14.67 -4.44 -11.28
CA SER A 40 -16.01 -4.02 -11.75
C SER A 40 -17.13 -4.22 -10.71
N GLN A 41 -16.91 -5.05 -9.71
CA GLN A 41 -17.86 -5.25 -8.61
C GLN A 41 -17.67 -4.21 -7.51
N VAL A 42 -16.40 -3.90 -7.19
CA VAL A 42 -16.01 -2.96 -6.13
C VAL A 42 -16.30 -1.52 -6.52
N PHE A 43 -15.99 -1.12 -7.77
CA PHE A 43 -16.12 0.27 -8.21
C PHE A 43 -17.37 0.47 -9.07
N LYS A 44 -18.34 1.19 -8.54
CA LYS A 44 -19.48 1.69 -9.30
C LYS A 44 -19.24 3.16 -9.71
N PRO A 45 -19.95 3.70 -10.70
CA PRO A 45 -19.75 5.10 -11.13
C PRO A 45 -19.71 6.10 -9.97
N ARG A 46 -20.67 5.99 -9.05
CA ARG A 46 -20.74 6.85 -7.84
C ARG A 46 -19.51 6.77 -6.93
N ASP A 47 -18.81 5.62 -6.93
CA ASP A 47 -17.65 5.42 -6.09
C ASP A 47 -16.41 6.05 -6.75
N LEU A 48 -16.35 5.99 -8.09
CA LEU A 48 -15.31 6.63 -8.87
C LEU A 48 -15.41 8.16 -8.81
N GLU A 49 -16.62 8.72 -8.75
CA GLU A 49 -16.86 10.17 -8.59
C GLU A 49 -16.31 10.72 -7.26
N LYS A 50 -16.22 9.89 -6.23
CA LYS A 50 -15.65 10.26 -4.93
C LYS A 50 -14.12 10.22 -4.91
N LEU A 51 -13.51 9.48 -5.82
CA LEU A 51 -12.06 9.36 -5.94
C LEU A 51 -11.50 10.54 -6.75
N LYS A 52 -11.58 11.72 -6.14
CA LYS A 52 -11.03 12.96 -6.71
C LYS A 52 -9.52 12.97 -6.54
N GLY A 53 -8.83 13.64 -7.46
CA GLY A 53 -7.40 13.84 -7.37
C GLY A 53 -6.66 13.57 -8.67
N SER A 54 -5.49 14.17 -8.78
CA SER A 54 -4.59 14.03 -9.92
C SER A 54 -3.56 12.90 -9.73
N ARG A 55 -3.38 12.42 -8.50
CA ARG A 55 -2.51 11.28 -8.15
C ARG A 55 -3.35 10.13 -7.62
N ALA A 56 -2.93 8.91 -7.96
CA ALA A 56 -3.61 7.71 -7.50
C ALA A 56 -2.65 6.54 -7.37
N ILE A 57 -2.88 5.69 -6.37
CA ILE A 57 -2.34 4.33 -6.31
C ILE A 57 -3.49 3.34 -6.22
N GLY A 58 -3.29 2.16 -6.79
CA GLY A 58 -4.31 1.12 -6.77
C GLY A 58 -3.71 -0.26 -6.55
N HIS A 59 -4.53 -1.19 -6.10
CA HIS A 59 -4.14 -2.57 -5.87
C HIS A 59 -5.27 -3.55 -6.17
N VAL A 60 -4.94 -4.66 -6.81
CA VAL A 60 -5.75 -5.88 -6.89
C VAL A 60 -5.05 -6.98 -6.11
N ARG A 61 -5.77 -7.61 -5.17
CA ARG A 61 -5.18 -8.58 -4.25
C ARG A 61 -5.42 -10.01 -4.72
N TYR A 62 -4.34 -10.78 -4.66
CA TYR A 62 -4.34 -12.23 -4.63
C TYR A 62 -3.67 -12.65 -3.32
N SER A 63 -4.39 -13.31 -2.39
CA SER A 63 -3.82 -13.63 -1.09
C SER A 63 -2.71 -14.67 -1.19
N THR A 64 -1.53 -14.27 -0.79
CA THR A 64 -0.41 -15.17 -0.51
C THR A 64 -0.23 -15.35 1.00
N THR A 65 -0.58 -14.31 1.77
CA THR A 65 -0.51 -14.26 3.25
C THR A 65 -1.63 -13.37 3.79
N GLY A 66 -2.08 -13.69 5.00
CA GLY A 66 -3.17 -12.99 5.69
C GLY A 66 -4.56 -13.47 5.28
N SER A 67 -5.55 -13.19 6.13
CA SER A 67 -6.95 -13.57 5.90
C SER A 67 -7.60 -12.75 4.80
N SER A 68 -8.55 -13.36 4.08
CA SER A 68 -9.38 -12.71 3.06
C SER A 68 -10.46 -11.84 3.70
N THR A 69 -10.05 -10.70 4.24
CA THR A 69 -10.95 -9.73 4.88
C THR A 69 -10.72 -8.33 4.33
N LEU A 70 -11.73 -7.49 4.41
CA LEU A 70 -11.65 -6.09 3.96
C LEU A 70 -10.53 -5.31 4.68
N LYS A 71 -10.19 -5.67 5.93
CA LYS A 71 -9.06 -5.08 6.67
C LYS A 71 -7.74 -5.24 5.93
N ASN A 72 -7.57 -6.36 5.21
CA ASN A 72 -6.36 -6.69 4.47
C ASN A 72 -6.39 -6.21 3.00
N ALA A 73 -7.50 -5.60 2.57
CA ALA A 73 -7.57 -4.99 1.23
C ALA A 73 -6.68 -3.74 1.16
N GLN A 74 -5.90 -3.66 0.11
CA GLN A 74 -4.98 -2.53 -0.15
C GLN A 74 -5.58 -1.59 -1.21
N PRO A 75 -5.08 -0.32 -1.32
CA PRO A 75 -4.01 0.28 -0.52
C PRO A 75 -4.39 0.52 0.94
N PHE A 76 -3.38 0.54 1.83
CA PHE A 76 -3.55 1.02 3.20
C PHE A 76 -3.30 2.52 3.25
N VAL A 77 -4.08 3.23 4.06
CA VAL A 77 -3.88 4.65 4.36
C VAL A 77 -3.70 4.80 5.87
N VAL A 78 -2.70 5.55 6.27
CA VAL A 78 -2.44 5.90 7.67
C VAL A 78 -2.16 7.38 7.80
N ASP A 79 -2.55 7.94 8.94
CA ASP A 79 -2.17 9.28 9.35
C ASP A 79 -0.84 9.23 10.08
N THR A 80 0.09 10.06 9.68
CA THR A 80 1.39 10.21 10.35
C THR A 80 1.59 11.66 10.78
N ALA A 81 2.58 11.89 11.64
CA ALA A 81 2.97 13.26 12.01
C ALA A 81 3.42 14.13 10.81
N ARG A 82 3.68 13.50 9.66
CA ARG A 82 4.12 14.15 8.42
C ARG A 82 3.02 14.21 7.36
N GLY A 83 1.77 13.91 7.71
CA GLY A 83 0.63 13.83 6.81
C GLY A 83 0.22 12.39 6.49
N GLN A 84 -0.71 12.26 5.54
CA GLN A 84 -1.21 10.95 5.13
C GLN A 84 -0.20 10.20 4.26
N LEU A 85 -0.17 8.89 4.45
CA LEU A 85 0.64 7.97 3.67
C LEU A 85 -0.20 6.80 3.21
N ALA A 86 -0.16 6.49 1.92
CA ALA A 86 -0.81 5.31 1.36
C ALA A 86 0.23 4.33 0.80
N ILE A 87 -0.03 3.02 0.93
CA ILE A 87 0.87 1.97 0.45
C ILE A 87 0.11 0.88 -0.30
N ALA A 88 0.68 0.45 -1.42
CA ALA A 88 0.31 -0.78 -2.12
C ALA A 88 1.54 -1.67 -2.29
N HIS A 89 1.41 -2.95 -1.96
CA HIS A 89 2.50 -3.93 -1.92
C HIS A 89 2.14 -5.19 -2.69
N ASN A 90 3.01 -5.57 -3.60
CA ASN A 90 2.98 -6.86 -4.28
C ASN A 90 4.21 -7.67 -3.88
N GLY A 91 4.04 -8.72 -3.12
CA GLY A 91 5.13 -9.57 -2.69
C GLY A 91 4.92 -10.21 -1.34
N ASN A 92 6.05 -10.60 -0.72
CA ASN A 92 6.09 -11.19 0.60
C ASN A 92 7.42 -10.87 1.29
N LEU A 93 7.37 -10.42 2.54
CA LEU A 93 8.53 -10.16 3.38
C LEU A 93 8.86 -11.41 4.19
N VAL A 94 10.03 -12.00 3.96
CA VAL A 94 10.46 -13.22 4.67
C VAL A 94 10.83 -12.97 6.12
N ASN A 95 11.18 -11.73 6.47
CA ASN A 95 11.49 -11.33 7.84
C ASN A 95 10.35 -10.57 8.53
N ALA A 96 9.13 -10.64 7.99
CA ALA A 96 7.95 -9.94 8.51
C ALA A 96 7.70 -10.22 10.00
N ALA A 97 7.74 -11.48 10.42
CA ALA A 97 7.48 -11.85 11.80
C ALA A 97 8.49 -11.23 12.78
N ALA A 98 9.79 -11.26 12.43
CA ALA A 98 10.84 -10.69 13.27
C ALA A 98 10.72 -9.16 13.39
N LEU A 99 10.46 -8.47 12.26
CA LEU A 99 10.26 -7.02 12.25
C LEU A 99 9.00 -6.61 13.02
N ARG A 100 7.93 -7.39 12.90
CA ARG A 100 6.68 -7.16 13.64
C ARG A 100 6.92 -7.26 15.14
N SER A 101 7.55 -8.35 15.61
CA SER A 101 7.85 -8.54 17.02
C SER A 101 8.67 -7.38 17.59
N GLU A 102 9.73 -6.97 16.90
CA GLU A 102 10.56 -5.82 17.30
C GLU A 102 9.75 -4.52 17.39
N LEU A 103 8.85 -4.29 16.44
CA LEU A 103 8.01 -3.08 16.43
C LEU A 103 6.98 -3.11 17.56
N GLU A 104 6.37 -4.27 17.83
CA GLU A 104 5.42 -4.46 18.95
C GLU A 104 6.11 -4.25 20.31
N GLU A 105 7.33 -4.75 20.49
CA GLU A 105 8.15 -4.49 21.68
C GLU A 105 8.44 -2.98 21.90
N LYS A 106 8.49 -2.22 20.81
CA LYS A 106 8.65 -0.76 20.82
C LYS A 106 7.32 0.01 20.93
N GLY A 107 6.22 -0.71 21.12
CA GLY A 107 4.88 -0.12 21.31
C GLY A 107 4.08 0.11 20.04
N SER A 108 4.49 -0.42 18.88
CA SER A 108 3.68 -0.35 17.66
C SER A 108 2.42 -1.21 17.80
N ILE A 109 1.29 -0.68 17.36
CA ILE A 109 0.00 -1.37 17.36
C ILE A 109 -0.36 -1.72 15.92
N PHE A 110 -0.52 -3.00 15.62
CA PHE A 110 -0.91 -3.48 14.31
C PHE A 110 -2.41 -3.72 14.23
N GLN A 111 -3.02 -3.32 13.11
CA GLN A 111 -4.44 -3.47 12.85
C GLN A 111 -4.75 -4.60 11.87
N THR A 112 -3.76 -5.03 11.10
CA THR A 112 -3.91 -6.05 10.06
C THR A 112 -2.94 -7.22 10.28
N THR A 113 -3.09 -8.27 9.50
CA THR A 113 -2.20 -9.43 9.50
C THR A 113 -1.24 -9.43 8.32
N VAL A 114 -1.22 -8.37 7.51
CA VAL A 114 -0.37 -8.29 6.32
C VAL A 114 0.97 -7.63 6.64
N ASP A 115 1.99 -8.07 5.94
CA ASP A 115 3.36 -7.60 6.05
C ASP A 115 3.55 -6.14 5.58
N SER A 116 2.67 -5.65 4.72
CA SER A 116 2.70 -4.25 4.24
C SER A 116 2.57 -3.23 5.37
N GLU A 117 1.88 -3.56 6.47
CA GLU A 117 1.73 -2.67 7.63
C GLU A 117 3.06 -2.42 8.34
N ILE A 118 3.98 -3.40 8.31
CA ILE A 118 5.33 -3.27 8.85
C ILE A 118 6.08 -2.11 8.18
N VAL A 119 5.92 -1.97 6.87
CA VAL A 119 6.55 -0.90 6.10
C VAL A 119 6.11 0.47 6.58
N LEU A 120 4.81 0.63 6.86
CA LEU A 120 4.25 1.88 7.39
C LEU A 120 4.83 2.21 8.77
N HIS A 121 4.91 1.22 9.66
CA HIS A 121 5.52 1.41 10.98
C HIS A 121 7.01 1.77 10.89
N LEU A 122 7.77 1.15 10.00
CA LEU A 122 9.18 1.49 9.79
C LEU A 122 9.34 2.93 9.28
N LEU A 123 8.48 3.36 8.36
CA LEU A 123 8.50 4.73 7.82
C LEU A 123 8.08 5.79 8.84
N ALA A 124 7.19 5.43 9.76
CA ALA A 124 6.70 6.33 10.83
C ALA A 124 7.73 6.55 11.94
N GLN A 125 8.77 5.71 12.06
CA GLN A 125 9.80 5.88 13.08
C GLN A 125 10.55 7.22 12.94
N PRO A 126 10.97 7.85 14.05
CA PRO A 126 11.78 9.07 14.01
C PRO A 126 13.09 8.90 13.24
N SER A 127 13.50 9.96 12.54
CA SER A 127 14.66 9.95 11.63
C SER A 127 16.03 9.81 12.32
N SER A 128 16.10 9.77 13.63
CA SER A 128 17.35 9.69 14.42
C SER A 128 18.21 8.44 14.15
N ALA A 129 17.71 7.47 13.40
CA ALA A 129 18.43 6.25 13.01
C ALA A 129 18.48 6.07 11.48
N GLY A 130 18.48 7.14 10.69
CA GLY A 130 18.44 7.06 9.23
C GLY A 130 17.04 6.85 8.66
N GLY A 131 16.03 7.46 9.29
CA GLY A 131 14.60 7.27 9.05
C GLY A 131 14.12 7.32 7.60
N GLY A 132 12.92 6.81 7.37
CA GLY A 132 12.31 6.75 6.05
C GLY A 132 12.96 5.70 5.16
N ILE A 133 13.60 6.10 4.06
CA ILE A 133 14.17 5.18 3.05
C ILE A 133 15.23 4.22 3.66
N ALA A 134 16.02 4.66 4.64
CA ALA A 134 17.00 3.79 5.30
C ALA A 134 16.32 2.63 6.07
N ALA A 135 15.15 2.86 6.64
CA ALA A 135 14.39 1.81 7.31
C ALA A 135 13.91 0.71 6.33
N LEU A 136 13.67 1.08 5.07
CA LEU A 136 13.26 0.13 4.02
C LEU A 136 14.36 -0.87 3.64
N ARG A 137 15.64 -0.54 3.89
CA ARG A 137 16.77 -1.47 3.69
C ARG A 137 16.72 -2.68 4.63
N ARG A 138 15.91 -2.62 5.67
CA ARG A 138 15.69 -3.72 6.61
C ARG A 138 14.77 -4.79 6.04
N LEU A 139 13.99 -4.46 5.02
CA LEU A 139 13.05 -5.39 4.39
C LEU A 139 13.79 -6.48 3.64
N GLN A 140 13.41 -7.72 3.87
CA GLN A 140 13.94 -8.89 3.17
C GLN A 140 12.79 -9.67 2.53
N GLY A 141 12.98 -10.11 1.29
CA GLY A 141 11.98 -10.87 0.57
C GLY A 141 11.87 -10.47 -0.90
N ALA A 142 10.78 -10.88 -1.53
CA ALA A 142 10.45 -10.54 -2.90
C ALA A 142 9.30 -9.53 -2.89
N PHE A 143 9.56 -8.27 -3.23
CA PHE A 143 8.54 -7.23 -3.14
C PHE A 143 8.69 -6.12 -4.18
N SER A 144 7.56 -5.57 -4.60
CA SER A 144 7.43 -4.26 -5.23
C SER A 144 6.39 -3.45 -4.48
N ILE A 145 6.72 -2.24 -4.13
CA ILE A 145 5.89 -1.38 -3.28
C ILE A 145 5.76 -0.01 -3.95
N VAL A 146 4.55 0.53 -3.88
CA VAL A 146 4.26 1.92 -4.25
C VAL A 146 3.74 2.64 -3.00
N LEU A 147 4.38 3.75 -2.68
CA LEU A 147 3.96 4.68 -1.63
C LEU A 147 3.43 5.95 -2.27
N MET A 148 2.37 6.51 -1.70
CA MET A 148 1.88 7.84 -2.07
C MET A 148 1.83 8.69 -0.80
N GLY A 149 2.58 9.77 -0.80
CA GLY A 149 2.53 10.85 0.18
C GLY A 149 1.74 12.04 -0.34
N GLU A 150 1.72 13.14 0.43
CA GLU A 150 1.00 14.35 0.05
C GLU A 150 1.52 14.99 -1.25
N SER A 151 2.81 14.87 -1.55
CA SER A 151 3.45 15.53 -2.72
C SER A 151 4.03 14.59 -3.75
N GLU A 152 4.19 13.30 -3.43
CA GLU A 152 4.97 12.38 -4.25
C GLU A 152 4.39 10.96 -4.30
N ILE A 153 4.77 10.23 -5.34
CA ILE A 153 4.61 8.78 -5.43
C ILE A 153 6.00 8.18 -5.54
N ILE A 154 6.31 7.24 -4.67
CA ILE A 154 7.60 6.55 -4.61
C ILE A 154 7.38 5.08 -4.92
N GLY A 155 8.10 4.57 -5.92
CA GLY A 155 8.17 3.14 -6.20
C GLY A 155 9.51 2.56 -5.75
N PHE A 156 9.49 1.41 -5.07
CA PHE A 156 10.70 0.67 -4.74
C PHE A 156 10.46 -0.83 -4.77
N ARG A 157 11.52 -1.59 -4.97
CA ARG A 157 11.45 -3.05 -5.05
C ARG A 157 12.61 -3.70 -4.31
N ASP A 158 12.54 -5.00 -4.12
CA ASP A 158 13.63 -5.80 -3.56
C ASP A 158 14.93 -5.66 -4.40
N PRO A 159 16.10 -5.80 -3.74
CA PRO A 159 17.41 -5.60 -4.42
C PRO A 159 17.66 -6.57 -5.57
N HIS A 160 17.02 -7.72 -5.57
CA HIS A 160 17.18 -8.77 -6.59
C HIS A 160 16.20 -8.63 -7.75
N GLY A 161 15.17 -7.78 -7.60
CA GLY A 161 14.17 -7.54 -8.63
C GLY A 161 13.25 -8.74 -8.89
N PHE A 162 12.96 -9.55 -7.87
CA PHE A 162 12.06 -10.69 -8.00
C PHE A 162 10.64 -10.28 -8.41
N ARG A 163 10.20 -9.12 -7.90
CA ARG A 163 8.93 -8.53 -8.33
C ARG A 163 9.20 -7.41 -9.32
N PRO A 164 8.44 -7.36 -10.45
CA PRO A 164 8.64 -6.31 -11.45
C PRO A 164 8.20 -4.94 -10.91
N LEU A 165 8.93 -3.91 -11.32
CA LEU A 165 8.55 -2.51 -11.18
C LEU A 165 8.91 -1.83 -12.49
N CYS A 166 7.92 -1.20 -13.13
CA CYS A 166 8.08 -0.48 -14.39
C CYS A 166 7.68 0.98 -14.19
N ILE A 167 8.36 1.88 -14.88
CA ILE A 167 8.03 3.31 -15.00
C ILE A 167 7.76 3.56 -16.48
N GLY A 168 6.62 4.18 -16.79
CA GLY A 168 6.19 4.52 -18.14
C GLY A 168 5.82 6.00 -18.27
#